data_dd9f30bdd14fc0bef650227e4881cf15
#
_entry.id   dd9f30bdd14fc0bef650227e4881cf15
#
_cell.length_a   1.000
_cell.length_b   1.000
_cell.length_c   1.000
_cell.angle_alpha   90.00
_cell.angle_beta   90.00
_cell.angle_gamma   90.00
#
_symmetry.space_group_name_H-M   'P 1'
#
loop_
_entity.id
_entity.type
_entity.pdbx_description
1 polymer ?
#
loop_
_entity_poly.entity_id
_entity_poly.type
_entity_poly.pdbx_seq_one_letter_code
_entity_poly.pdbx_strand_id
1 'polypeptide(L)' 'MEHGTIRATILPEIIEMIMKKYNLNEQDALDSFYRSVTGESFSEDETGLYSQLPLFIFGLYDEEKRTGNE' A
#
# COMPACT_ATOMS: atom_id res chain seq x y z
N MET A 1 5.48 -17.40 -8.08
CA MET A 1 6.15 -16.90 -8.13
C MET A 1 6.80 -15.74 -7.51
N GLU A 2 7.70 -15.12 -8.20
CA GLU A 2 8.49 -14.05 -7.62
C GLU A 2 7.68 -12.85 -7.24
N HIS A 3 6.59 -12.60 -7.96
CA HIS A 3 5.78 -11.43 -7.67
C HIS A 3 5.19 -11.50 -6.28
N GLY A 4 4.78 -12.67 -5.86
CA GLY A 4 4.25 -12.82 -4.51
C GLY A 4 5.30 -12.58 -3.46
N THR A 5 6.53 -13.02 -3.71
CA THR A 5 7.62 -12.80 -2.78
C THR A 5 7.93 -11.31 -2.64
N ILE A 6 7.95 -10.60 -3.77
CA ILE A 6 8.24 -9.18 -3.74
C ILE A 6 7.19 -8.44 -2.94
N ARG A 7 5.91 -8.76 -3.16
CA ARG A 7 4.85 -8.12 -2.40
C ARG A 7 4.97 -8.42 -0.91
N ALA A 8 5.33 -9.65 -0.58
CA ALA A 8 5.46 -10.04 0.81
C ALA A 8 6.59 -9.28 1.49
N THR A 9 7.59 -8.87 0.74
CA THR A 9 8.70 -8.12 1.29
C THR A 9 8.35 -6.65 1.45
N ILE A 10 7.64 -6.09 0.48
CA ILE A 10 7.37 -4.65 0.45
C ILE A 10 6.15 -4.27 1.27
N LEU A 11 5.13 -5.11 1.25
CA LEU A 11 3.87 -4.77 1.90
C LEU A 11 4.01 -4.42 3.38
N PRO A 12 4.76 -5.18 4.18
CA PRO A 12 4.85 -4.83 5.60
C PRO A 12 5.43 -3.44 5.83
N GLU A 13 6.34 -3.01 4.97
CA GLU A 13 6.92 -1.68 5.12
C GLU A 13 5.89 -0.60 4.82
N ILE A 14 5.07 -0.82 3.80
CA ILE A 14 4.02 0.14 3.48
C ILE A 14 3.02 0.22 4.62
N ILE A 15 2.61 -0.93 5.12
CA ILE A 15 1.62 -0.97 6.18
C ILE A 15 2.15 -0.30 7.45
N GLU A 16 3.43 -0.51 7.74
CA GLU A 16 4.00 0.12 8.91
C GLU A 16 3.97 1.65 8.80
N MET A 17 4.24 2.17 7.61
CA MET A 17 4.17 3.60 7.42
C MET A 17 2.74 4.12 7.60
N ILE A 18 1.77 3.36 7.13
CA ILE A 18 0.37 3.75 7.29
C ILE A 18 -0.01 3.74 8.77
N MET A 19 0.42 2.71 9.49
CA MET A 19 0.12 2.62 10.91
C MET A 19 0.64 3.83 11.66
N LYS A 20 1.85 4.25 11.32
CA LYS A 20 2.47 5.36 12.03
C LYS A 20 1.84 6.69 11.66
N LYS A 21 1.57 6.89 10.39
CA LYS A 21 1.04 8.17 9.95
C LYS A 21 -0.39 8.37 10.40
N TYR A 22 -1.21 7.33 10.29
CA TYR A 22 -2.63 7.46 10.58
C TYR A 22 -3.01 6.88 11.92
N ASN A 23 -2.02 6.41 12.68
CA ASN A 23 -2.27 5.90 14.02
C ASN A 23 -3.26 4.75 14.00
N LEU A 24 -3.03 3.80 13.12
CA LEU A 24 -3.88 2.64 12.97
C LEU A 24 -3.14 1.40 13.44
N ASN A 25 -3.90 0.38 13.84
CA ASN A 25 -3.26 -0.90 14.10
C ASN A 25 -3.05 -1.63 12.77
N GLU A 26 -2.37 -2.76 12.83
CA GLU A 26 -1.99 -3.45 11.61
C GLU A 26 -3.20 -3.85 10.79
N GLN A 27 -4.22 -4.38 11.45
CA GLN A 27 -5.37 -4.86 10.73
C GLN A 27 -6.12 -3.73 10.04
N ASP A 28 -6.29 -2.61 10.75
CA ASP A 28 -6.95 -1.46 10.17
C ASP A 28 -6.14 -0.88 9.02
N ALA A 29 -4.83 -0.86 9.16
CA ALA A 29 -3.97 -0.33 8.10
C ALA A 29 -4.05 -1.21 6.86
N LEU A 30 -4.03 -2.53 7.05
CA LEU A 30 -4.16 -3.45 5.94
C LEU A 30 -5.50 -3.26 5.23
N ASP A 31 -6.56 -3.19 6.00
CA ASP A 31 -7.89 -3.04 5.43
C ASP A 31 -7.99 -1.73 4.65
N SER A 32 -7.48 -0.66 5.21
CA SER A 32 -7.52 0.63 4.56
C SER A 32 -6.72 0.61 3.26
N PHE A 33 -5.55 -0.02 3.30
CA PHE A 33 -4.70 -0.07 2.11
C PHE A 33 -5.37 -0.86 0.99
N TYR A 34 -5.93 -2.00 1.32
CA TYR A 34 -6.53 -2.85 0.30
C TYR A 34 -7.82 -2.28 -0.25
N ARG A 35 -8.46 -1.39 0.46
CA ARG A 35 -9.66 -0.73 -0.05
C ARG A 35 -9.33 0.46 -0.93
N SER A 36 -8.11 0.94 -0.87
CA SER A 36 -7.72 2.11 -1.64
C SER A 36 -7.44 1.71 -3.08
N VAL A 37 -7.47 2.71 -3.96
CA VAL A 37 -7.11 2.48 -5.36
C VAL A 37 -5.64 2.06 -5.44
N THR A 38 -4.80 2.67 -4.63
CA THR A 38 -3.39 2.32 -4.61
C THR A 38 -3.19 0.86 -4.23
N GLY A 39 -3.91 0.40 -3.21
CA GLY A 39 -3.78 -0.99 -2.79
C GLY A 39 -4.30 -1.95 -3.84
N GLU A 40 -5.37 -1.58 -4.51
CA GLU A 40 -5.91 -2.41 -5.56
C GLU A 40 -4.91 -2.55 -6.70
N SER A 41 -4.29 -1.45 -7.09
CA SER A 41 -3.27 -1.48 -8.14
C SER A 41 -2.06 -2.29 -7.71
N PHE A 42 -1.69 -2.17 -6.43
CA PHE A 42 -0.54 -2.91 -5.92
C PHE A 42 -0.77 -4.42 -6.04
N SER A 43 -2.01 -4.86 -5.92
CA SER A 43 -2.32 -6.28 -5.99
C SER A 43 -2.35 -6.82 -7.40
N GLU A 44 -2.40 -5.96 -8.41
CA GLU A 44 -2.50 -6.41 -9.79
C GLU A 44 -1.15 -6.49 -10.45
N ASP A 45 -0.86 -7.62 -11.06
CA ASP A 45 0.42 -7.81 -11.72
C ASP A 45 0.62 -6.88 -12.90
N GLU A 46 -0.47 -6.51 -13.55
CA GLU A 46 -0.36 -5.72 -14.78
C GLU A 46 0.15 -4.31 -14.53
N THR A 47 -0.08 -3.79 -13.35
CA THR A 47 0.36 -2.44 -13.07
C THR A 47 1.84 -2.35 -12.78
N GLY A 48 2.45 -3.45 -12.31
CA GLY A 48 3.84 -3.44 -11.94
C GLY A 48 4.14 -2.61 -10.71
N LEU A 49 3.13 -2.18 -10.01
CA LEU A 49 3.34 -1.31 -8.84
C LEU A 49 4.13 -2.01 -7.75
N TYR A 50 4.01 -3.34 -7.67
CA TYR A 50 4.71 -4.09 -6.64
C TYR A 50 6.22 -3.99 -6.76
N SER A 51 6.73 -3.52 -7.90
CA SER A 51 8.16 -3.39 -8.08
C SER A 51 8.67 -2.02 -7.68
N GLN A 52 7.80 -1.14 -7.22
CA GLN A 52 8.20 0.19 -6.81
C GLN A 52 8.66 0.19 -5.37
N LEU A 53 9.36 1.25 -4.98
CA LEU A 53 9.81 1.36 -3.60
C LEU A 53 8.61 1.54 -2.67
N PRO A 54 8.72 1.02 -1.44
CA PRO A 54 7.60 1.17 -0.51
C PRO A 54 7.21 2.62 -0.26
N LEU A 55 8.19 3.50 -0.19
CA LEU A 55 7.90 4.91 0.05
C LEU A 55 7.11 5.52 -1.09
N PHE A 56 7.41 5.09 -2.31
CA PHE A 56 6.68 5.60 -3.47
C PHE A 56 5.21 5.16 -3.40
N ILE A 57 4.99 3.91 -3.07
CA ILE A 57 3.63 3.38 -2.99
C ILE A 57 2.88 4.04 -1.84
N PHE A 58 3.55 4.22 -0.71
CA PHE A 58 2.93 4.91 0.40
C PHE A 58 2.56 6.33 0.01
N GLY A 59 3.40 7.00 -0.77
CA GLY A 59 3.11 8.34 -1.24
C GLY A 59 1.85 8.41 -2.08
N LEU A 60 1.66 7.41 -2.93
CA LEU A 60 0.44 7.34 -3.73
C LEU A 60 -0.79 7.19 -2.83
N TYR A 61 -0.68 6.31 -1.85
CA TYR A 61 -1.77 6.09 -0.93
C TYR A 61 -2.08 7.35 -0.14
N ASP A 62 -1.04 8.00 0.35
CA ASP A 62 -1.20 9.21 1.15
C ASP A 62 -1.85 10.31 0.35
N GLU A 63 -1.45 10.46 -0.90
CA GLU A 63 -2.03 11.49 -1.74
C GLU A 63 -3.48 11.19 -2.04
N GLU A 64 -3.81 9.93 -2.24
CA GLU A 64 -5.18 9.54 -2.47
C GLU A 64 -6.05 9.91 -1.28
N LYS A 65 -5.54 9.69 -0.08
CA LYS A 65 -6.29 10.04 1.13
C LYS A 65 -6.44 11.54 1.29
N ARG A 66 -5.39 12.27 0.97
CA ARG A 66 -5.44 13.72 1.15
C ARG A 66 -6.38 14.40 0.18
N THR A 67 -6.56 13.83 -1.00
CA THR A 67 -7.47 14.43 -1.96
C THR A 67 -8.92 14.11 -1.65
N GLY A 68 -9.15 13.20 -0.72
CA GLY A 68 -10.50 12.90 -0.33
C GLY A 68 -11.26 12.03 -1.30
N ASN A 69 -10.52 11.31 -2.09
CA ASN A 69 -11.19 10.47 -3.03
C ASN A 69 -11.55 9.19 -2.41
N GLU A 70 -12.45 9.03 -1.76
CA GLU A 70 -12.75 7.80 -1.26
C GLU A 70 -14.06 7.43 -1.38
#